data_079ba6d215c089d4013383728e43d529
#
_entry.id   079ba6d215c089d4013383728e43d529
#
_cell.length_a   1.000
_cell.length_b   1.000
_cell.length_c   1.000
_cell.angle_alpha   90.00
_cell.angle_beta   90.00
_cell.angle_gamma   90.00
#
_symmetry.space_group_name_H-M   'P 1'
#
loop_
_entity.id
_entity.type
_entity.pdbx_description
1 polymer ?
#
loop_
_entity_poly.entity_id
_entity_poly.type
_entity_poly.pdbx_seq_one_letter_code
_entity_poly.pdbx_strand_id
1 'polypeptide(L)'
;MNKLFVSTLGALALAVGVCGAAAQESGPGGYPEKPVRVIVPVAAAGGTDIIARIVLTKLNVVTGRQFVVDNRAGAGGLIGNEIVAKATPDGYTLLFTYAAHTIVPFIYQRTKIPYDVHKDFAPVVLAGQQPLLLALNVQVPANSVAELIKLAKAKPNSLNVALATPSSSGALAAEVFKLLTNTDMVSIPFKGGAPALTALIQNDVQLIFTTPPTIMPHLKSGRVKVIGTSGKARVPYLPDVPTLAEAGVKDFNTAPWQGLLAPAGTPPAIIKYLYDKIAVVLKMPDVKERFDAQGTDPVALGPKEFGEVIARELKLNSRVIKQVGMKAD
;
A
#
# COMPACT_ATOMS: atom_id res chain seq x y z
N MET A 1 41.11 -84.99 -0.48
CA MET A 1 41.54 -83.68 0.05
C MET A 1 40.55 -82.64 -0.40
N ASN A 2 39.53 -82.38 0.44
CA ASN A 2 38.36 -81.55 0.16
C ASN A 2 38.59 -80.17 0.73
N LYS A 3 38.42 -79.17 -0.08
CA LYS A 3 38.31 -77.78 0.42
C LYS A 3 36.87 -77.30 0.28
N LEU A 4 36.25 -77.03 1.40
CA LEU A 4 34.96 -76.37 1.52
C LEU A 4 35.09 -74.93 1.18
N PHE A 5 34.22 -74.45 0.27
CA PHE A 5 33.97 -73.04 0.06
C PHE A 5 32.68 -72.64 0.80
N VAL A 6 32.82 -71.76 1.77
CA VAL A 6 31.68 -71.16 2.49
C VAL A 6 31.35 -69.86 1.77
N SER A 7 30.14 -69.78 1.18
CA SER A 7 29.60 -68.59 0.57
C SER A 7 28.85 -67.77 1.61
N THR A 8 29.38 -66.61 1.98
CA THR A 8 28.67 -65.57 2.80
C THR A 8 27.80 -64.70 1.92
N LEU A 9 26.50 -64.88 1.99
CA LEU A 9 25.53 -63.93 1.40
C LEU A 9 25.46 -62.68 2.32
N GLY A 10 25.97 -61.55 1.80
CA GLY A 10 25.76 -60.25 2.41
C GLY A 10 24.37 -59.68 2.10
N ALA A 11 23.50 -59.55 3.09
CA ALA A 11 22.21 -58.86 2.97
C ALA A 11 22.45 -57.33 2.88
N LEU A 12 22.26 -56.76 1.69
CA LEU A 12 22.28 -55.32 1.46
C LEU A 12 20.91 -54.77 1.86
N ALA A 13 20.78 -54.19 3.05
CA ALA A 13 19.58 -53.50 3.51
C ALA A 13 19.45 -52.16 2.76
N LEU A 14 18.51 -52.07 1.83
CA LEU A 14 18.09 -50.79 1.21
C LEU A 14 17.38 -49.96 2.28
N ALA A 15 18.07 -48.97 2.84
CA ALA A 15 17.44 -47.90 3.60
C ALA A 15 16.69 -46.98 2.62
N VAL A 16 15.40 -47.21 2.44
CA VAL A 16 14.50 -46.27 1.77
C VAL A 16 14.35 -45.06 2.69
N GLY A 17 15.12 -44.00 2.40
CA GLY A 17 14.93 -42.70 3.02
C GLY A 17 13.55 -42.16 2.65
N VAL A 18 12.62 -42.24 3.59
CA VAL A 18 11.36 -41.52 3.50
C VAL A 18 11.71 -40.01 3.59
N CYS A 19 11.88 -39.39 2.44
CA CYS A 19 11.87 -37.93 2.34
C CYS A 19 10.48 -37.48 2.81
N GLY A 20 10.38 -37.02 4.05
CA GLY A 20 9.17 -36.43 4.59
C GLY A 20 8.82 -35.22 3.77
N ALA A 21 7.95 -35.37 2.79
CA ALA A 21 7.25 -34.24 2.18
C ALA A 21 6.52 -33.55 3.33
N ALA A 22 7.00 -32.38 3.74
CA ALA A 22 6.26 -31.53 4.66
C ALA A 22 4.85 -31.39 4.09
N ALA A 23 3.86 -31.94 4.76
CA ALA A 23 2.47 -31.86 4.36
C ALA A 23 2.12 -30.36 4.25
N GLN A 24 1.99 -29.89 3.01
CA GLN A 24 1.54 -28.52 2.75
C GLN A 24 0.13 -28.41 3.30
N GLU A 25 -0.06 -27.60 4.34
CA GLU A 25 -1.36 -27.37 4.93
C GLU A 25 -2.27 -26.71 3.89
N SER A 26 -3.11 -27.50 3.28
CA SER A 26 -4.21 -27.02 2.45
C SER A 26 -5.20 -26.27 3.32
N GLY A 27 -5.77 -25.20 2.78
CA GLY A 27 -6.84 -24.46 3.42
C GLY A 27 -8.17 -25.23 3.39
N PRO A 28 -9.27 -24.60 3.81
CA PRO A 28 -10.59 -25.21 3.88
C PRO A 28 -11.01 -25.78 2.52
N GLY A 29 -11.46 -27.05 2.52
CA GLY A 29 -11.88 -27.75 1.32
C GLY A 29 -10.77 -27.96 0.27
N GLY A 30 -9.50 -28.00 0.67
CA GLY A 30 -8.36 -28.14 -0.25
C GLY A 30 -7.89 -26.82 -0.89
N TYR A 31 -8.50 -25.69 -0.56
CA TYR A 31 -8.17 -24.37 -1.12
C TYR A 31 -6.71 -23.97 -0.85
N PRO A 32 -6.01 -23.38 -1.83
CA PRO A 32 -6.35 -23.33 -3.24
C PRO A 32 -5.84 -24.59 -3.97
N GLU A 33 -6.69 -25.19 -4.83
CA GLU A 33 -6.33 -26.35 -5.66
C GLU A 33 -5.75 -25.94 -7.03
N LYS A 34 -6.02 -24.68 -7.45
CA LYS A 34 -5.53 -24.08 -8.70
C LYS A 34 -4.92 -22.70 -8.42
N PRO A 35 -4.17 -22.12 -9.35
CA PRO A 35 -3.60 -20.78 -9.18
C PRO A 35 -4.66 -19.73 -8.84
N VAL A 36 -4.34 -18.86 -7.87
CA VAL A 36 -5.15 -17.72 -7.44
C VAL A 36 -4.70 -16.49 -8.21
N ARG A 37 -5.61 -15.86 -8.92
CA ARG A 37 -5.38 -14.61 -9.64
C ARG A 37 -5.49 -13.43 -8.69
N VAL A 38 -4.45 -12.61 -8.59
CA VAL A 38 -4.45 -11.41 -7.76
C VAL A 38 -4.36 -10.17 -8.64
N ILE A 39 -5.48 -9.47 -8.77
CA ILE A 39 -5.55 -8.21 -9.52
C ILE A 39 -4.83 -7.13 -8.71
N VAL A 40 -3.91 -6.42 -9.39
CA VAL A 40 -3.19 -5.25 -8.86
C VAL A 40 -3.54 -4.05 -9.74
N PRO A 41 -4.29 -3.05 -9.22
CA PRO A 41 -4.90 -2.00 -10.04
C PRO A 41 -3.94 -0.85 -10.37
N VAL A 42 -2.65 -1.17 -10.53
CA VAL A 42 -1.60 -0.24 -10.94
C VAL A 42 -0.71 -0.86 -12.00
N ALA A 43 0.07 -0.04 -12.71
CA ALA A 43 1.08 -0.52 -13.64
C ALA A 43 2.13 -1.38 -12.92
N ALA A 44 2.73 -2.32 -13.66
CA ALA A 44 3.85 -3.11 -13.17
C ALA A 44 5.01 -2.20 -12.69
N ALA A 45 5.72 -2.64 -11.66
CA ALA A 45 6.77 -1.88 -10.97
C ALA A 45 6.29 -0.60 -10.24
N GLY A 46 4.99 -0.34 -10.14
CA GLY A 46 4.45 0.68 -9.24
C GLY A 46 4.57 0.25 -7.77
N GLY A 47 4.55 1.19 -6.82
CA GLY A 47 4.75 0.89 -5.40
C GLY A 47 3.85 -0.21 -4.86
N THR A 48 2.55 -0.20 -5.19
CA THR A 48 1.60 -1.25 -4.80
C THR A 48 1.94 -2.61 -5.44
N ASP A 49 2.39 -2.64 -6.70
CA ASP A 49 2.82 -3.87 -7.38
C ASP A 49 4.06 -4.48 -6.72
N ILE A 50 5.02 -3.66 -6.33
CA ILE A 50 6.23 -4.11 -5.63
C ILE A 50 5.85 -4.76 -4.30
N ILE A 51 5.01 -4.12 -3.48
CA ILE A 51 4.54 -4.66 -2.21
C ILE A 51 3.74 -5.94 -2.42
N ALA A 52 2.82 -5.97 -3.38
CA ALA A 52 2.07 -7.17 -3.73
C ALA A 52 3.01 -8.34 -4.07
N ARG A 53 4.01 -8.13 -4.91
CA ARG A 53 4.98 -9.16 -5.30
C ARG A 53 5.85 -9.64 -4.13
N ILE A 54 6.25 -8.76 -3.21
CA ILE A 54 6.97 -9.15 -2.00
C ILE A 54 6.13 -10.15 -1.19
N VAL A 55 4.87 -9.79 -0.92
CA VAL A 55 3.94 -10.64 -0.14
C VAL A 55 3.62 -11.93 -0.87
N LEU A 56 3.18 -11.85 -2.13
CA LEU A 56 2.68 -13.02 -2.87
C LEU A 56 3.78 -14.01 -3.24
N THR A 57 4.99 -13.56 -3.58
CA THR A 57 6.13 -14.44 -3.81
C THR A 57 6.45 -15.27 -2.57
N LYS A 58 6.41 -14.65 -1.40
CA LYS A 58 6.66 -15.35 -0.14
C LYS A 58 5.49 -16.24 0.26
N LEU A 59 4.26 -15.80 -0.01
CA LEU A 59 3.05 -16.59 0.18
C LEU A 59 3.08 -17.88 -0.67
N ASN A 60 3.56 -17.80 -1.92
CA ASN A 60 3.76 -18.96 -2.78
C ASN A 60 4.69 -20.00 -2.13
N VAL A 61 5.78 -19.55 -1.51
CA VAL A 61 6.73 -20.43 -0.81
C VAL A 61 6.08 -21.06 0.42
N VAL A 62 5.39 -20.27 1.24
CA VAL A 62 4.78 -20.73 2.50
C VAL A 62 3.64 -21.72 2.26
N THR A 63 2.85 -21.50 1.22
CA THR A 63 1.67 -22.33 0.94
C THR A 63 1.96 -23.45 -0.07
N GLY A 64 3.06 -23.38 -0.81
CA GLY A 64 3.33 -24.26 -1.95
C GLY A 64 2.32 -24.11 -3.08
N ARG A 65 1.58 -22.99 -3.10
CA ARG A 65 0.52 -22.69 -4.07
C ARG A 65 0.87 -21.42 -4.85
N GLN A 66 0.25 -21.22 -6.01
CA GLN A 66 0.55 -20.10 -6.87
C GLN A 66 -0.50 -18.97 -6.71
N PHE A 67 -0.02 -17.81 -6.30
CA PHE A 67 -0.76 -16.54 -6.33
C PHE A 67 -0.12 -15.66 -7.41
N VAL A 68 -0.85 -15.42 -8.49
CA VAL A 68 -0.33 -14.80 -9.72
C VAL A 68 -0.78 -13.35 -9.80
N VAL A 69 0.16 -12.42 -9.86
CA VAL A 69 -0.11 -10.99 -10.04
C VAL A 69 -0.60 -10.72 -11.47
N ASP A 70 -1.74 -10.04 -11.60
CA ASP A 70 -2.28 -9.53 -12.86
C ASP A 70 -2.52 -8.01 -12.74
N ASN A 71 -1.65 -7.23 -13.38
CA ASN A 71 -1.74 -5.77 -13.34
C ASN A 71 -2.86 -5.26 -14.24
N ARG A 72 -3.85 -4.54 -13.65
CA ARG A 72 -5.00 -3.92 -14.33
C ARG A 72 -5.11 -2.45 -13.97
N ALA A 73 -4.18 -1.66 -14.50
CA ALA A 73 -4.13 -0.23 -14.27
C ALA A 73 -5.23 0.52 -15.04
N GLY A 74 -5.58 1.70 -14.55
CA GLY A 74 -6.47 2.65 -15.21
C GLY A 74 -7.44 3.33 -14.24
N ALA A 75 -7.77 4.60 -14.50
CA ALA A 75 -8.73 5.40 -13.75
C ALA A 75 -8.56 5.33 -12.22
N GLY A 76 -7.31 5.48 -11.72
CA GLY A 76 -7.01 5.43 -10.29
C GLY A 76 -7.24 4.06 -9.64
N GLY A 77 -7.32 2.97 -10.44
CA GLY A 77 -7.60 1.61 -9.98
C GLY A 77 -9.03 1.13 -10.21
N LEU A 78 -9.90 1.98 -10.76
CA LEU A 78 -11.31 1.64 -11.02
C LEU A 78 -11.47 0.37 -11.84
N ILE A 79 -10.67 0.21 -12.92
CA ILE A 79 -10.75 -0.96 -13.82
C ILE A 79 -10.43 -2.26 -13.06
N GLY A 80 -9.33 -2.29 -12.29
CA GLY A 80 -8.95 -3.48 -11.52
C GLY A 80 -9.94 -3.80 -10.40
N ASN A 81 -10.46 -2.79 -9.71
CA ASN A 81 -11.46 -2.94 -8.67
C ASN A 81 -12.77 -3.54 -9.22
N GLU A 82 -13.24 -3.05 -10.37
CA GLU A 82 -14.46 -3.56 -11.03
C GLU A 82 -14.36 -5.06 -11.38
N ILE A 83 -13.19 -5.50 -11.89
CA ILE A 83 -12.97 -6.90 -12.22
C ILE A 83 -13.21 -7.80 -11.00
N VAL A 84 -12.71 -7.38 -9.82
CA VAL A 84 -12.84 -8.18 -8.60
C VAL A 84 -14.23 -8.04 -7.97
N ALA A 85 -14.83 -6.85 -7.99
CA ALA A 85 -16.20 -6.65 -7.52
C ALA A 85 -17.21 -7.57 -8.21
N LYS A 86 -16.96 -7.90 -9.49
CA LYS A 86 -17.82 -8.76 -10.31
C LYS A 86 -17.38 -10.23 -10.38
N ALA A 87 -16.27 -10.57 -9.70
CA ALA A 87 -15.76 -11.94 -9.73
C ALA A 87 -16.56 -12.89 -8.82
N THR A 88 -16.50 -14.19 -9.13
CA THR A 88 -17.08 -15.23 -8.28
C THR A 88 -16.43 -15.20 -6.90
N PRO A 89 -17.20 -15.25 -5.79
CA PRO A 89 -16.66 -15.17 -4.43
C PRO A 89 -16.14 -16.52 -3.94
N ASP A 90 -15.27 -17.16 -4.73
CA ASP A 90 -14.68 -18.48 -4.47
C ASP A 90 -13.22 -18.41 -3.96
N GLY A 91 -12.67 -17.18 -3.82
CA GLY A 91 -11.30 -16.94 -3.38
C GLY A 91 -10.25 -17.04 -4.49
N TYR A 92 -10.59 -17.38 -5.74
CA TYR A 92 -9.62 -17.51 -6.83
C TYR A 92 -9.36 -16.24 -7.64
N THR A 93 -10.12 -15.17 -7.38
CA THR A 93 -9.83 -13.83 -7.88
C THR A 93 -9.84 -12.85 -6.72
N LEU A 94 -8.69 -12.25 -6.43
CA LEU A 94 -8.48 -11.35 -5.30
C LEU A 94 -8.00 -9.98 -5.79
N LEU A 95 -8.10 -8.97 -4.95
CA LEU A 95 -7.65 -7.61 -5.21
C LEU A 95 -6.56 -7.20 -4.23
N PHE A 96 -5.33 -6.97 -4.69
CA PHE A 96 -4.31 -6.32 -3.89
C PHE A 96 -4.27 -4.83 -4.27
N THR A 97 -4.86 -3.99 -3.43
CA THR A 97 -5.13 -2.58 -3.72
C THR A 97 -4.48 -1.63 -2.69
N TYR A 98 -4.75 -0.36 -2.82
CA TYR A 98 -4.17 0.71 -2.03
C TYR A 98 -5.21 1.80 -1.69
N ALA A 99 -4.84 2.79 -0.89
CA ALA A 99 -5.75 3.80 -0.35
C ALA A 99 -6.60 4.55 -1.39
N ALA A 100 -6.19 4.60 -2.69
CA ALA A 100 -7.05 5.17 -3.73
C ALA A 100 -8.40 4.43 -3.86
N HIS A 101 -8.49 3.19 -3.40
CA HIS A 101 -9.75 2.43 -3.33
C HIS A 101 -10.86 3.17 -2.58
N THR A 102 -10.51 3.94 -1.56
CA THR A 102 -11.44 4.75 -0.76
C THR A 102 -11.58 6.21 -1.24
N ILE A 103 -10.76 6.65 -2.20
CA ILE A 103 -10.76 8.02 -2.75
C ILE A 103 -11.56 8.08 -4.06
N VAL A 104 -11.28 7.13 -4.95
CA VAL A 104 -11.85 7.05 -6.31
C VAL A 104 -13.37 7.22 -6.37
N PRO A 105 -14.17 6.63 -5.44
CA PRO A 105 -15.63 6.78 -5.48
C PRO A 105 -16.15 8.21 -5.38
N PHE A 106 -15.34 9.13 -4.87
CA PHE A 106 -15.77 10.51 -4.63
C PHE A 106 -15.22 11.51 -5.62
N ILE A 107 -14.15 11.19 -6.36
CA ILE A 107 -13.50 12.11 -7.30
C ILE A 107 -13.96 11.93 -8.75
N TYR A 108 -14.44 10.74 -9.13
CA TYR A 108 -15.03 10.49 -10.44
C TYR A 108 -16.52 10.81 -10.40
N GLN A 109 -16.88 12.07 -10.72
CA GLN A 109 -18.25 12.56 -10.59
C GLN A 109 -19.09 12.35 -11.86
N ARG A 110 -18.44 12.37 -13.04
CA ARG A 110 -19.09 12.17 -14.34
C ARG A 110 -19.20 10.69 -14.73
N THR A 111 -18.32 9.87 -14.21
CA THR A 111 -18.31 8.42 -14.47
C THR A 111 -19.01 7.69 -13.35
N LYS A 112 -20.09 6.96 -13.65
CA LYS A 112 -20.72 6.10 -12.65
C LYS A 112 -19.76 4.98 -12.24
N ILE A 113 -19.41 4.95 -10.94
CA ILE A 113 -18.59 3.87 -10.39
C ILE A 113 -19.38 2.56 -10.42
N PRO A 114 -18.88 1.49 -11.07
CA PRO A 114 -19.62 0.26 -11.30
C PRO A 114 -19.62 -0.71 -10.12
N TYR A 115 -19.18 -0.29 -8.95
CA TYR A 115 -19.12 -1.08 -7.72
C TYR A 115 -19.30 -0.20 -6.47
N ASP A 116 -19.63 -0.83 -5.34
CA ASP A 116 -19.69 -0.22 -4.02
C ASP A 116 -18.51 -0.73 -3.18
N VAL A 117 -17.62 0.18 -2.76
CA VAL A 117 -16.41 -0.17 -1.98
C VAL A 117 -16.73 -0.92 -0.68
N HIS A 118 -17.89 -0.63 -0.08
CA HIS A 118 -18.26 -1.22 1.20
C HIS A 118 -19.01 -2.55 1.07
N LYS A 119 -19.76 -2.73 -0.03
CA LYS A 119 -20.66 -3.88 -0.22
C LYS A 119 -20.05 -4.99 -1.07
N ASP A 120 -19.21 -4.63 -2.05
CA ASP A 120 -18.77 -5.58 -3.08
C ASP A 120 -17.41 -6.21 -2.74
N PHE A 121 -16.80 -5.84 -1.60
CA PHE A 121 -15.50 -6.36 -1.18
C PHE A 121 -15.51 -6.85 0.26
N ALA A 122 -14.80 -7.95 0.49
CA ALA A 122 -14.49 -8.48 1.82
C ALA A 122 -13.02 -8.22 2.15
N PRO A 123 -12.70 -7.47 3.22
CA PRO A 123 -11.33 -7.27 3.68
C PRO A 123 -10.68 -8.59 4.08
N VAL A 124 -9.41 -8.81 3.66
CA VAL A 124 -8.60 -9.96 4.06
C VAL A 124 -7.50 -9.51 5.01
N VAL A 125 -6.63 -8.61 4.54
CA VAL A 125 -5.53 -8.09 5.35
C VAL A 125 -5.09 -6.71 4.85
N LEU A 126 -4.87 -5.78 5.77
CA LEU A 126 -4.05 -4.61 5.51
C LEU A 126 -2.59 -5.03 5.69
N ALA A 127 -1.86 -5.15 4.59
CA ALA A 127 -0.52 -5.72 4.57
C ALA A 127 0.58 -4.72 4.90
N GLY A 128 0.41 -3.47 4.49
CA GLY A 128 1.40 -2.44 4.70
C GLY A 128 0.83 -1.04 4.83
N GLN A 129 1.53 -0.21 5.58
CA GLN A 129 1.28 1.24 5.66
C GLN A 129 2.55 2.01 5.31
N GLN A 130 2.37 3.11 4.63
CA GLN A 130 3.48 3.94 4.19
C GLN A 130 3.17 5.40 4.55
N PRO A 131 3.91 6.01 5.48
CA PRO A 131 3.69 7.41 5.80
C PRO A 131 4.07 8.27 4.59
N LEU A 132 3.32 9.34 4.37
CA LEU A 132 3.72 10.38 3.43
C LEU A 132 4.70 11.33 4.11
N LEU A 133 5.64 11.84 3.33
CA LEU A 133 6.57 12.86 3.72
C LEU A 133 6.11 14.21 3.15
N LEU A 134 6.00 15.22 4.01
CA LEU A 134 5.81 16.61 3.60
C LEU A 134 7.18 17.19 3.24
N ALA A 135 7.44 17.27 1.95
CA ALA A 135 8.70 17.77 1.40
C ALA A 135 8.53 19.17 0.82
N LEU A 136 9.53 20.01 1.03
CA LEU A 136 9.64 21.37 0.50
C LEU A 136 10.86 21.49 -0.41
N ASN A 137 10.79 22.39 -1.40
CA ASN A 137 12.00 22.93 -2.01
C ASN A 137 12.83 23.68 -0.95
N VAL A 138 14.16 23.59 -1.00
CA VAL A 138 15.05 24.23 0.01
C VAL A 138 14.95 25.74 0.01
N GLN A 139 14.56 26.38 -1.11
CA GLN A 139 14.40 27.83 -1.21
C GLN A 139 13.17 28.35 -0.46
N VAL A 140 12.23 27.47 -0.06
CA VAL A 140 11.09 27.87 0.76
C VAL A 140 11.59 28.26 2.14
N PRO A 141 11.33 29.51 2.62
CA PRO A 141 11.83 29.99 3.91
C PRO A 141 10.99 29.46 5.08
N ALA A 142 10.91 28.13 5.20
CA ALA A 142 10.25 27.42 6.27
C ALA A 142 11.02 26.12 6.55
N ASN A 143 11.44 25.87 7.79
CA ASN A 143 12.17 24.67 8.21
C ASN A 143 11.36 23.80 9.17
N SER A 144 10.14 24.22 9.46
CA SER A 144 9.18 23.48 10.28
C SER A 144 7.77 23.60 9.72
N VAL A 145 6.90 22.72 10.15
CA VAL A 145 5.46 22.75 9.80
C VAL A 145 4.83 24.07 10.29
N ALA A 146 5.20 24.53 11.48
CA ALA A 146 4.69 25.78 12.04
C ALA A 146 5.10 27.01 11.18
N GLU A 147 6.35 27.05 10.71
CA GLU A 147 6.85 28.11 9.82
C GLU A 147 6.14 28.06 8.46
N LEU A 148 5.93 26.87 7.90
CA LEU A 148 5.17 26.71 6.65
C LEU A 148 3.74 27.24 6.79
N ILE A 149 3.05 26.89 7.86
CA ILE A 149 1.68 27.38 8.14
C ILE A 149 1.68 28.90 8.30
N LYS A 150 2.64 29.45 9.03
CA LYS A 150 2.78 30.91 9.19
C LYS A 150 2.99 31.60 7.85
N LEU A 151 3.88 31.06 7.01
CA LEU A 151 4.16 31.58 5.67
C LEU A 151 2.91 31.55 4.77
N ALA A 152 2.21 30.42 4.73
CA ALA A 152 1.00 30.24 3.92
C ALA A 152 -0.13 31.20 4.36
N LYS A 153 -0.30 31.43 5.67
CA LYS A 153 -1.28 32.37 6.20
C LYS A 153 -0.92 33.84 5.94
N ALA A 154 0.38 34.18 5.97
CA ALA A 154 0.83 35.55 5.70
C ALA A 154 0.66 35.95 4.22
N LYS A 155 0.71 34.98 3.30
CA LYS A 155 0.59 35.20 1.86
C LYS A 155 -0.30 34.08 1.24
N PRO A 156 -1.64 34.20 1.35
CA PRO A 156 -2.56 33.24 0.75
C PRO A 156 -2.29 33.03 -0.75
N ASN A 157 -2.42 31.81 -1.23
CA ASN A 157 -2.20 31.39 -2.63
C ASN A 157 -0.79 31.67 -3.20
N SER A 158 0.20 31.98 -2.36
CA SER A 158 1.59 32.19 -2.81
C SER A 158 2.41 30.91 -2.90
N LEU A 159 1.92 29.81 -2.33
CA LEU A 159 2.58 28.51 -2.35
C LEU A 159 1.80 27.54 -3.23
N ASN A 160 2.52 26.83 -4.11
CA ASN A 160 1.98 25.79 -4.97
C ASN A 160 2.27 24.42 -4.38
N VAL A 161 1.23 23.59 -4.25
CA VAL A 161 1.33 22.18 -3.80
C VAL A 161 1.28 21.27 -5.02
N ALA A 162 2.30 20.45 -5.22
CA ALA A 162 2.27 19.44 -6.27
C ALA A 162 1.34 18.28 -5.89
N LEU A 163 0.43 17.93 -6.79
CA LEU A 163 -0.40 16.72 -6.70
C LEU A 163 0.10 15.72 -7.74
N ALA A 164 0.69 14.60 -7.32
CA ALA A 164 1.22 13.58 -8.25
C ALA A 164 0.14 13.08 -9.23
N THR A 165 -1.07 12.82 -8.72
CA THR A 165 -2.31 12.64 -9.48
C THR A 165 -3.49 13.07 -8.60
N PRO A 166 -4.64 13.44 -9.16
CA PRO A 166 -5.82 13.79 -8.35
C PRO A 166 -6.28 12.68 -7.39
N SER A 167 -6.12 11.40 -7.78
CA SER A 167 -6.49 10.24 -6.97
C SER A 167 -5.40 9.78 -5.97
N SER A 168 -4.25 10.46 -5.92
CA SER A 168 -3.16 10.08 -5.04
C SER A 168 -3.46 10.40 -3.58
N SER A 169 -2.95 9.56 -2.68
CA SER A 169 -3.00 9.83 -1.24
C SER A 169 -2.29 11.14 -0.88
N GLY A 170 -1.25 11.52 -1.63
CA GLY A 170 -0.55 12.79 -1.47
C GLY A 170 -1.43 13.99 -1.81
N ALA A 171 -2.27 13.89 -2.83
CA ALA A 171 -3.25 14.92 -3.16
C ALA A 171 -4.28 15.10 -2.05
N LEU A 172 -4.84 13.98 -1.56
CA LEU A 172 -5.77 14.02 -0.43
C LEU A 172 -5.10 14.60 0.83
N ALA A 173 -3.86 14.19 1.13
CA ALA A 173 -3.10 14.70 2.27
C ALA A 173 -2.87 16.21 2.18
N ALA A 174 -2.57 16.73 1.00
CA ALA A 174 -2.43 18.17 0.77
C ALA A 174 -3.74 18.93 1.07
N GLU A 175 -4.87 18.41 0.59
CA GLU A 175 -6.17 19.03 0.84
C GLU A 175 -6.58 18.95 2.32
N VAL A 176 -6.35 17.81 2.98
CA VAL A 176 -6.56 17.67 4.43
C VAL A 176 -5.67 18.64 5.21
N PHE A 177 -4.40 18.80 4.80
CA PHE A 177 -3.47 19.74 5.45
C PHE A 177 -3.99 21.17 5.35
N LYS A 178 -4.36 21.62 4.14
CA LYS A 178 -4.93 22.96 3.94
C LYS A 178 -6.16 23.19 4.82
N LEU A 179 -7.05 22.21 4.85
CA LEU A 179 -8.28 22.27 5.64
C LEU A 179 -8.00 22.38 7.16
N LEU A 180 -7.15 21.49 7.70
CA LEU A 180 -6.87 21.45 9.14
C LEU A 180 -6.05 22.66 9.62
N THR A 181 -5.22 23.23 8.75
CA THR A 181 -4.39 24.39 9.09
C THR A 181 -5.03 25.75 8.75
N ASN A 182 -6.18 25.72 8.05
CA ASN A 182 -6.84 26.91 7.50
C ASN A 182 -5.86 27.76 6.70
N THR A 183 -5.24 27.12 5.68
CA THR A 183 -4.28 27.76 4.77
C THR A 183 -4.73 27.64 3.33
N ASP A 184 -4.51 28.68 2.54
CA ASP A 184 -4.80 28.74 1.12
C ASP A 184 -3.52 28.56 0.31
N MET A 185 -3.42 27.42 -0.38
CA MET A 185 -2.32 27.05 -1.27
C MET A 185 -2.89 26.53 -2.59
N VAL A 186 -2.21 26.80 -3.70
CA VAL A 186 -2.67 26.40 -5.03
C VAL A 186 -2.27 24.96 -5.32
N SER A 187 -3.25 24.11 -5.61
CA SER A 187 -3.01 22.70 -5.96
C SER A 187 -2.72 22.55 -7.44
N ILE A 188 -1.53 22.06 -7.80
CA ILE A 188 -1.06 21.87 -9.19
C ILE A 188 -1.03 20.37 -9.51
N PRO A 189 -1.92 19.86 -10.37
CA PRO A 189 -1.96 18.46 -10.74
C PRO A 189 -0.88 18.09 -11.77
N PHE A 190 -0.26 16.92 -11.60
CA PHE A 190 0.72 16.34 -12.51
C PHE A 190 0.24 14.97 -13.02
N LYS A 191 0.94 14.41 -14.02
CA LYS A 191 0.69 13.08 -14.59
C LYS A 191 1.56 12.00 -13.93
N GLY A 192 1.77 12.09 -12.62
CA GLY A 192 2.57 11.13 -11.85
C GLY A 192 3.57 11.76 -10.88
N GLY A 193 4.21 10.94 -10.05
CA GLY A 193 5.14 11.39 -9.02
C GLY A 193 6.44 11.98 -9.59
N ALA A 194 6.98 11.40 -10.67
CA ALA A 194 8.24 11.88 -11.25
C ALA A 194 8.16 13.33 -11.78
N PRO A 195 7.19 13.72 -12.61
CA PRO A 195 7.07 15.12 -13.04
C PRO A 195 6.75 16.07 -11.88
N ALA A 196 5.96 15.65 -10.89
CA ALA A 196 5.68 16.44 -9.70
C ALA A 196 6.95 16.71 -8.87
N LEU A 197 7.81 15.69 -8.70
CA LEU A 197 9.09 15.83 -8.01
C LEU A 197 10.07 16.72 -8.79
N THR A 198 10.12 16.61 -10.11
CA THR A 198 10.96 17.49 -10.93
C THR A 198 10.55 18.95 -10.74
N ALA A 199 9.26 19.26 -10.77
CA ALA A 199 8.75 20.60 -10.54
C ALA A 199 9.08 21.10 -9.10
N LEU A 200 9.03 20.22 -8.08
CA LEU A 200 9.47 20.56 -6.73
C LEU A 200 10.97 20.93 -6.70
N ILE A 201 11.82 20.12 -7.32
CA ILE A 201 13.28 20.35 -7.36
C ILE A 201 13.62 21.66 -8.08
N GLN A 202 12.86 22.03 -9.12
CA GLN A 202 13.01 23.27 -9.89
C GLN A 202 12.38 24.49 -9.21
N ASN A 203 11.65 24.29 -8.10
CA ASN A 203 10.88 25.30 -7.38
C ASN A 203 9.70 25.89 -8.17
N ASP A 204 9.21 25.20 -9.21
CA ASP A 204 7.95 25.54 -9.89
C ASP A 204 6.75 25.33 -8.96
N VAL A 205 6.87 24.36 -8.06
CA VAL A 205 6.00 24.13 -6.90
C VAL A 205 6.83 24.10 -5.62
N GLN A 206 6.25 24.54 -4.50
CA GLN A 206 6.97 24.74 -3.26
C GLN A 206 6.95 23.54 -2.32
N LEU A 207 5.90 22.71 -2.41
CA LEU A 207 5.73 21.57 -1.53
C LEU A 207 5.00 20.40 -2.20
N ILE A 208 5.21 19.22 -1.63
CA ILE A 208 4.54 17.97 -2.02
C ILE A 208 4.34 17.05 -0.82
N PHE A 209 3.22 16.34 -0.78
CA PHE A 209 3.07 15.14 0.02
C PHE A 209 3.40 13.93 -0.85
N THR A 210 4.44 13.18 -0.52
CA THR A 210 4.92 12.09 -1.36
C THR A 210 5.40 10.89 -0.55
N THR A 211 5.60 9.76 -1.20
CA THR A 211 6.09 8.55 -0.56
C THR A 211 7.62 8.57 -0.38
N PRO A 212 8.17 7.87 0.64
CA PRO A 212 9.59 7.81 0.90
C PRO A 212 10.44 7.42 -0.32
N PRO A 213 10.13 6.36 -1.09
CA PRO A 213 10.96 5.98 -2.24
C PRO A 213 11.09 7.09 -3.29
N THR A 214 10.09 7.94 -3.39
CA THR A 214 10.10 9.05 -4.36
C THR A 214 11.05 10.17 -3.95
N ILE A 215 11.12 10.52 -2.65
CA ILE A 215 11.85 11.72 -2.19
C ILE A 215 13.21 11.43 -1.56
N MET A 216 13.39 10.26 -0.92
CA MET A 216 14.61 9.92 -0.19
C MET A 216 15.90 10.03 -1.02
N PRO A 217 15.94 9.60 -2.31
CA PRO A 217 17.13 9.78 -3.14
C PRO A 217 17.54 11.25 -3.32
N HIS A 218 16.58 12.16 -3.22
CA HIS A 218 16.78 13.60 -3.48
C HIS A 218 17.11 14.41 -2.21
N LEU A 219 16.90 13.87 -1.03
CA LEU A 219 17.31 14.52 0.23
C LEU A 219 18.82 14.73 0.28
N LYS A 220 19.60 13.71 -0.15
CA LYS A 220 21.07 13.79 -0.18
C LYS A 220 21.60 14.86 -1.14
N SER A 221 20.84 15.25 -2.14
CA SER A 221 21.22 16.30 -3.10
C SER A 221 21.11 17.72 -2.53
N GLY A 222 20.51 17.88 -1.34
CA GLY A 222 20.29 19.19 -0.71
C GLY A 222 19.32 20.11 -1.46
N ARG A 223 18.53 19.58 -2.42
CA ARG A 223 17.57 20.37 -3.19
C ARG A 223 16.18 20.41 -2.58
N VAL A 224 15.87 19.42 -1.75
CA VAL A 224 14.61 19.29 -1.04
C VAL A 224 14.85 19.00 0.43
N LYS A 225 13.91 19.36 1.28
CA LYS A 225 13.91 19.07 2.71
C LYS A 225 12.57 18.50 3.13
N VAL A 226 12.56 17.59 4.11
CA VAL A 226 11.35 17.01 4.71
C VAL A 226 11.15 17.67 6.08
N ILE A 227 9.96 18.17 6.34
CA ILE A 227 9.62 18.89 7.57
C ILE A 227 8.54 18.20 8.41
N GLY A 228 7.92 17.13 7.89
CA GLY A 228 6.89 16.40 8.61
C GLY A 228 6.53 15.08 7.96
N THR A 229 5.96 14.17 8.73
CA THR A 229 5.46 12.88 8.27
C THR A 229 3.97 12.71 8.61
N SER A 230 3.22 11.99 7.77
CA SER A 230 1.78 11.81 7.96
C SER A 230 1.41 10.67 8.92
N GLY A 231 2.39 9.88 9.37
CA GLY A 231 2.16 8.72 10.21
C GLY A 231 1.79 9.05 11.66
N LYS A 232 1.38 8.04 12.41
CA LYS A 232 1.12 8.16 13.86
C LYS A 232 2.39 8.24 14.69
N ALA A 233 3.50 7.74 14.16
CA ALA A 233 4.83 7.77 14.78
C ALA A 233 5.85 8.30 13.77
N ARG A 234 7.00 8.76 14.29
CA ARG A 234 8.14 9.14 13.47
C ARG A 234 8.68 7.94 12.71
N VAL A 235 9.24 8.19 11.53
CA VAL A 235 9.83 7.13 10.71
C VAL A 235 11.27 6.88 11.11
N PRO A 236 11.73 5.62 11.25
CA PRO A 236 13.08 5.31 11.75
C PRO A 236 14.21 5.88 10.88
N TYR A 237 13.99 6.04 9.58
CA TYR A 237 14.99 6.58 8.64
C TYR A 237 15.04 8.12 8.59
N LEU A 238 14.14 8.83 9.32
CA LEU A 238 14.14 10.28 9.53
C LEU A 238 13.71 10.60 10.98
N PRO A 239 14.49 10.20 12.00
CA PRO A 239 14.08 10.26 13.40
C PRO A 239 13.88 11.69 13.92
N ASP A 240 14.54 12.66 13.31
CA ASP A 240 14.44 14.08 13.69
C ASP A 240 13.21 14.77 13.09
N VAL A 241 12.56 14.15 12.07
CA VAL A 241 11.40 14.73 11.43
C VAL A 241 10.15 14.35 12.23
N PRO A 242 9.40 15.36 12.76
CA PRO A 242 8.22 15.09 13.55
C PRO A 242 7.06 14.57 12.69
N THR A 243 6.10 13.90 13.32
CA THR A 243 4.80 13.70 12.70
C THR A 243 4.06 15.04 12.59
N LEU A 244 3.15 15.15 11.63
CA LEU A 244 2.32 16.36 11.49
C LEU A 244 1.47 16.62 12.74
N ALA A 245 1.04 15.56 13.41
CA ALA A 245 0.32 15.66 14.68
C ALA A 245 1.21 16.23 15.80
N GLU A 246 2.47 15.76 15.97
CA GLU A 246 3.47 16.32 16.89
C GLU A 246 3.79 17.77 16.55
N ALA A 247 3.80 18.12 15.28
CA ALA A 247 4.03 19.49 14.78
C ALA A 247 2.82 20.41 14.90
N GLY A 248 1.74 19.98 15.57
CA GLY A 248 0.58 20.80 15.91
C GLY A 248 -0.59 20.71 14.92
N VAL A 249 -0.50 19.91 13.85
CA VAL A 249 -1.64 19.64 12.95
C VAL A 249 -2.46 18.51 13.55
N LYS A 250 -3.31 18.84 14.51
CA LYS A 250 -4.16 17.87 15.22
C LYS A 250 -5.03 17.09 14.23
N ASP A 251 -5.27 15.81 14.54
CA ASP A 251 -6.10 14.89 13.76
C ASP A 251 -5.58 14.60 12.33
N PHE A 252 -4.38 15.04 11.98
CA PHE A 252 -3.74 14.65 10.74
C PHE A 252 -3.26 13.19 10.84
N ASN A 253 -3.95 12.30 10.21
CA ASN A 253 -3.63 10.88 10.19
C ASN A 253 -4.04 10.29 8.83
N THR A 254 -3.21 10.54 7.84
CA THR A 254 -3.33 9.97 6.49
C THR A 254 -2.13 9.07 6.24
N ALA A 255 -2.24 7.79 6.52
CA ALA A 255 -1.22 6.80 6.20
C ALA A 255 -1.72 5.93 5.06
N PRO A 256 -1.27 6.16 3.81
CA PRO A 256 -1.57 5.28 2.70
C PRO A 256 -1.28 3.82 3.08
N TRP A 257 -2.17 2.94 2.67
CA TRP A 257 -2.07 1.53 2.95
C TRP A 257 -2.09 0.72 1.65
N GLN A 258 -1.58 -0.51 1.72
CA GLN A 258 -1.75 -1.56 0.73
C GLN A 258 -2.36 -2.77 1.43
N GLY A 259 -3.31 -3.43 0.77
CA GLY A 259 -4.01 -4.56 1.37
C GLY A 259 -4.69 -5.46 0.37
N LEU A 260 -5.03 -6.65 0.85
CA LEU A 260 -5.73 -7.66 0.09
C LEU A 260 -7.22 -7.65 0.43
N LEU A 261 -8.03 -7.64 -0.61
CA LEU A 261 -9.49 -7.77 -0.55
C LEU A 261 -9.91 -8.98 -1.39
N ALA A 262 -11.04 -9.56 -1.05
CA ALA A 262 -11.74 -10.57 -1.85
C ALA A 262 -13.09 -10.02 -2.32
N PRO A 263 -13.77 -10.65 -3.29
CA PRO A 263 -15.17 -10.35 -3.59
C PRO A 263 -16.05 -10.54 -2.36
N ALA A 264 -17.06 -9.72 -2.18
CA ALA A 264 -18.08 -9.92 -1.14
C ALA A 264 -18.73 -11.30 -1.27
N GLY A 265 -19.00 -11.95 -0.13
CA GLY A 265 -19.55 -13.30 -0.12
C GLY A 265 -18.49 -14.41 -0.21
N THR A 266 -17.20 -14.10 -0.32
CA THR A 266 -16.13 -15.11 -0.20
C THR A 266 -16.24 -15.80 1.17
N PRO A 267 -16.19 -17.15 1.22
CA PRO A 267 -16.37 -17.91 2.47
C PRO A 267 -15.44 -17.43 3.58
N PRO A 268 -15.94 -17.21 4.80
CA PRO A 268 -15.11 -16.72 5.92
C PRO A 268 -13.90 -17.60 6.24
N ALA A 269 -14.00 -18.89 5.99
CA ALA A 269 -12.88 -19.82 6.17
C ALA A 269 -11.72 -19.57 5.20
N ILE A 270 -12.02 -19.17 3.94
CA ILE A 270 -11.02 -18.77 2.94
C ILE A 270 -10.38 -17.44 3.35
N ILE A 271 -11.17 -16.46 3.76
CA ILE A 271 -10.68 -15.16 4.25
C ILE A 271 -9.70 -15.37 5.42
N LYS A 272 -10.09 -16.20 6.40
CA LYS A 272 -9.25 -16.53 7.55
C LYS A 272 -7.95 -17.22 7.13
N TYR A 273 -8.02 -18.20 6.24
CA TYR A 273 -6.83 -18.91 5.74
C TYR A 273 -5.84 -17.93 5.07
N LEU A 274 -6.33 -17.09 4.17
CA LEU A 274 -5.51 -16.09 3.48
C LEU A 274 -4.86 -15.11 4.48
N TYR A 275 -5.64 -14.61 5.43
CA TYR A 275 -5.14 -13.73 6.49
C TYR A 275 -4.04 -14.41 7.31
N ASP A 276 -4.28 -15.61 7.82
CA ASP A 276 -3.32 -16.34 8.68
C ASP A 276 -1.99 -16.55 7.95
N LYS A 277 -2.03 -16.99 6.67
CA LYS A 277 -0.81 -17.24 5.89
C LYS A 277 -0.06 -15.94 5.57
N ILE A 278 -0.77 -14.86 5.24
CA ILE A 278 -0.15 -13.55 4.96
C ILE A 278 0.41 -12.94 6.25
N ALA A 279 -0.28 -13.06 7.38
CA ALA A 279 0.21 -12.57 8.67
C ALA A 279 1.54 -13.24 9.10
N VAL A 280 1.73 -14.53 8.76
CA VAL A 280 3.02 -15.23 8.93
C VAL A 280 4.07 -14.62 8.00
N VAL A 281 3.74 -14.43 6.72
CA VAL A 281 4.65 -13.84 5.71
C VAL A 281 5.14 -12.46 6.14
N LEU A 282 4.25 -11.60 6.63
CA LEU A 282 4.58 -10.21 7.02
C LEU A 282 5.49 -10.12 8.25
N LYS A 283 5.60 -11.19 9.05
CA LYS A 283 6.52 -11.26 10.19
C LYS A 283 7.91 -11.78 9.84
N MET A 284 8.13 -12.25 8.61
CA MET A 284 9.41 -12.81 8.19
C MET A 284 10.47 -11.71 8.05
N PRO A 285 11.72 -11.94 8.54
CA PRO A 285 12.77 -10.91 8.51
C PRO A 285 13.11 -10.40 7.10
N ASP A 286 13.18 -11.30 6.11
CA ASP A 286 13.46 -10.95 4.72
C ASP A 286 12.31 -10.16 4.05
N VAL A 287 11.06 -10.39 4.46
CA VAL A 287 9.92 -9.61 4.02
C VAL A 287 9.97 -8.22 4.65
N LYS A 288 10.27 -8.15 5.97
CA LYS A 288 10.40 -6.88 6.67
C LYS A 288 11.50 -6.02 6.04
N GLU A 289 12.69 -6.57 5.79
CA GLU A 289 13.79 -5.85 5.13
C GLU A 289 13.37 -5.27 3.78
N ARG A 290 12.64 -6.05 2.96
CA ARG A 290 12.16 -5.60 1.66
C ARG A 290 11.07 -4.52 1.78
N PHE A 291 10.22 -4.58 2.79
CA PHE A 291 9.25 -3.54 3.11
C PHE A 291 9.94 -2.25 3.55
N ASP A 292 10.92 -2.35 4.46
CA ASP A 292 11.72 -1.23 4.95
C ASP A 292 12.43 -0.51 3.78
N ALA A 293 12.98 -1.28 2.81
CA ALA A 293 13.59 -0.72 1.60
C ALA A 293 12.59 0.06 0.72
N GLN A 294 11.29 -0.20 0.88
CA GLN A 294 10.20 0.55 0.23
C GLN A 294 9.63 1.66 1.14
N GLY A 295 10.21 1.88 2.32
CA GLY A 295 9.68 2.82 3.31
C GLY A 295 8.25 2.48 3.74
N THR A 296 7.92 1.20 3.77
CA THR A 296 6.59 0.67 4.10
C THR A 296 6.69 -0.20 5.35
N ASP A 297 5.80 0.02 6.31
CA ASP A 297 5.74 -0.78 7.52
C ASP A 297 4.81 -1.99 7.29
N PRO A 298 5.26 -3.24 7.53
CA PRO A 298 4.36 -4.40 7.52
C PRO A 298 3.45 -4.35 8.75
N VAL A 299 2.13 -4.39 8.56
CA VAL A 299 1.15 -4.11 9.65
C VAL A 299 0.31 -5.33 10.03
N ALA A 300 -0.13 -6.12 9.06
CA ALA A 300 -0.95 -7.34 9.27
C ALA A 300 -2.26 -7.11 10.04
N LEU A 301 -2.99 -6.00 9.78
CA LEU A 301 -4.33 -5.84 10.35
C LEU A 301 -5.30 -6.83 9.70
N GLY A 302 -6.08 -7.51 10.55
CA GLY A 302 -7.04 -8.53 10.13
C GLY A 302 -8.29 -7.98 9.44
N PRO A 303 -9.18 -8.87 9.01
CA PRO A 303 -10.37 -8.48 8.24
C PRO A 303 -11.25 -7.43 8.93
N LYS A 304 -11.46 -7.55 10.25
CA LYS A 304 -12.29 -6.63 11.01
C LYS A 304 -11.65 -5.23 11.09
N GLU A 305 -10.42 -5.17 11.57
CA GLU A 305 -9.69 -3.91 11.73
C GLU A 305 -9.46 -3.22 10.38
N PHE A 306 -9.18 -3.98 9.32
CA PHE A 306 -9.04 -3.42 7.98
C PHE A 306 -10.37 -2.88 7.44
N GLY A 307 -11.48 -3.57 7.70
CA GLY A 307 -12.82 -3.07 7.39
C GLY A 307 -13.14 -1.74 8.11
N GLU A 308 -12.75 -1.61 9.37
CA GLU A 308 -12.88 -0.37 10.14
C GLU A 308 -12.03 0.78 9.56
N VAL A 309 -10.82 0.48 9.07
CA VAL A 309 -9.98 1.47 8.34
C VAL A 309 -10.70 1.96 7.10
N ILE A 310 -11.18 1.05 6.24
CA ILE A 310 -11.91 1.39 5.00
C ILE A 310 -13.14 2.25 5.31
N ALA A 311 -13.96 1.84 6.27
CA ALA A 311 -15.19 2.58 6.63
C ALA A 311 -14.89 4.00 7.14
N ARG A 312 -13.86 4.15 7.99
CA ARG A 312 -13.41 5.44 8.50
C ARG A 312 -12.92 6.34 7.36
N GLU A 313 -12.11 5.79 6.44
CA GLU A 313 -11.59 6.54 5.31
C GLU A 313 -12.68 6.96 4.33
N LEU A 314 -13.63 6.10 4.01
CA LEU A 314 -14.77 6.47 3.16
C LEU A 314 -15.53 7.67 3.73
N LYS A 315 -15.77 7.67 5.06
CA LYS A 315 -16.44 8.79 5.74
C LYS A 315 -15.61 10.08 5.68
N LEU A 316 -14.30 9.98 5.94
CA LEU A 316 -13.39 11.12 5.90
C LEU A 316 -13.26 11.67 4.47
N ASN A 317 -12.99 10.80 3.50
CA ASN A 317 -12.75 11.17 2.11
C ASN A 317 -14.00 11.82 1.48
N SER A 318 -15.20 11.26 1.75
CA SER A 318 -16.46 11.86 1.30
C SER A 318 -16.61 13.31 1.78
N ARG A 319 -16.30 13.57 3.07
CA ARG A 319 -16.39 14.93 3.65
C ARG A 319 -15.36 15.87 3.04
N VAL A 320 -14.07 15.45 3.03
CA VAL A 320 -12.97 16.30 2.57
C VAL A 320 -13.09 16.60 1.09
N ILE A 321 -13.29 15.58 0.25
CA ILE A 321 -13.37 15.72 -1.21
C ILE A 321 -14.53 16.64 -1.60
N LYS A 322 -15.69 16.49 -0.93
CA LYS A 322 -16.83 17.38 -1.14
C LYS A 322 -16.53 18.84 -0.74
N GLN A 323 -15.86 19.05 0.39
CA GLN A 323 -15.55 20.38 0.92
C GLN A 323 -14.55 21.12 0.05
N VAL A 324 -13.50 20.43 -0.47
CA VAL A 324 -12.45 21.05 -1.30
C VAL A 324 -12.76 21.02 -2.79
N GLY A 325 -13.85 20.35 -3.21
CA GLY A 325 -14.24 20.26 -4.62
C GLY A 325 -13.29 19.43 -5.49
N MET A 326 -12.58 18.46 -4.90
CA MET A 326 -11.59 17.62 -5.59
C MET A 326 -12.28 16.75 -6.65
N LYS A 327 -11.77 16.76 -7.89
CA LYS A 327 -12.32 16.02 -9.04
C LYS A 327 -11.19 15.39 -9.84
N ALA A 328 -11.48 14.28 -10.50
CA ALA A 328 -10.59 13.59 -11.43
C ALA A 328 -11.06 13.68 -12.89
N ASP A 329 -12.33 14.03 -13.12
CA ASP A 329 -13.00 14.16 -14.41
C ASP A 329 -13.83 15.47 -14.51
#